data_85b0e6262abe27f36888a34b6a3bdcce
#
_entry.id   85b0e6262abe27f36888a34b6a3bdcce
#
_cell.length_a   1.000
_cell.length_b   1.000
_cell.length_c   1.000
_cell.angle_alpha   90.00
_cell.angle_beta   90.00
_cell.angle_gamma   90.00
#
_symmetry.space_group_name_H-M   'P 1'
#
loop_
_entity.id
_entity.type
_entity.pdbx_description
1 polymer ?
#
loop_
_entity_poly.entity_id
_entity_poly.type
_entity_poly.pdbx_seq_one_letter_code
_entity_poly.pdbx_strand_id
1 'polypeptide(L)'
;MNDIVVPGALTPLGPRFMSGTTPVKVEKVDDLTVKFSFADSYGDFLAELASPLGQNPVLYAKHYCAQFMPKYNPKIDDLIKETKATDWKSLFQGKCGDLEIPARWGNTARPTLDPWVVKEPYVGGATRVVMERNPYFWQVDPAGNQLPYIDQLIAPIAQDVESLILDAIGGKIDFQVRHLD
;
A
#
# COMPACT_ATOMS: atom_id res chain seq x y z
N MET A 1 -11.15 2.46 -5.49
CA MET A 1 -11.15 3.77 -6.19
C MET A 1 -12.31 4.67 -5.75
N ASN A 2 -13.55 4.39 -6.12
CA ASN A 2 -14.70 5.31 -5.96
C ASN A 2 -15.11 5.66 -4.52
N ASP A 3 -14.69 4.90 -3.52
CA ASP A 3 -15.07 5.15 -2.13
C ASP A 3 -13.98 5.84 -1.30
N ILE A 4 -12.73 5.73 -1.72
CA ILE A 4 -11.57 6.23 -0.96
C ILE A 4 -10.74 7.21 -1.80
N VAL A 5 -10.25 6.78 -2.96
CA VAL A 5 -9.26 7.56 -3.73
C VAL A 5 -9.93 8.74 -4.43
N VAL A 6 -10.95 8.49 -5.26
CA VAL A 6 -11.63 9.56 -6.04
C VAL A 6 -12.32 10.59 -5.14
N PRO A 7 -13.05 10.22 -4.07
CA PRO A 7 -13.61 11.20 -3.15
C PRO A 7 -12.59 11.90 -2.24
N GLY A 8 -11.32 11.48 -2.25
CA GLY A 8 -10.33 12.01 -1.31
C GLY A 8 -10.70 11.77 0.16
N ALA A 9 -11.28 10.60 0.46
CA ALA A 9 -11.85 10.32 1.78
C ALA A 9 -10.81 10.27 2.91
N LEU A 10 -9.57 9.88 2.59
CA LEU A 10 -8.44 9.82 3.53
C LEU A 10 -7.44 10.94 3.27
N THR A 11 -7.11 11.15 2.02
CA THR A 11 -6.18 12.18 1.55
C THR A 11 -6.79 12.89 0.33
N PRO A 12 -6.52 14.18 0.11
CA PRO A 12 -6.98 14.88 -1.08
C PRO A 12 -6.60 14.12 -2.36
N LEU A 13 -7.50 14.09 -3.34
CA LEU A 13 -7.22 13.49 -4.63
C LEU A 13 -6.07 14.23 -5.31
N GLY A 14 -5.02 13.49 -5.64
CA GLY A 14 -3.84 14.04 -6.30
C GLY A 14 -4.10 14.39 -7.78
N PRO A 15 -3.27 15.26 -8.39
CA PRO A 15 -3.46 15.75 -9.76
C PRO A 15 -3.51 14.63 -10.81
N ARG A 16 -2.87 13.49 -10.56
CA ARG A 16 -2.83 12.33 -11.49
C ARG A 16 -4.18 11.64 -11.71
N PHE A 17 -5.16 11.94 -10.89
CA PHE A 17 -6.55 11.45 -11.03
C PHE A 17 -7.54 12.60 -11.26
N MET A 18 -7.02 13.73 -11.73
CA MET A 18 -7.79 14.93 -12.01
C MET A 18 -7.56 15.37 -13.47
N SER A 19 -8.56 16.00 -14.06
CA SER A 19 -8.45 16.80 -15.28
C SER A 19 -8.83 18.21 -14.89
N GLY A 20 -7.84 19.09 -14.68
CA GLY A 20 -8.05 20.37 -14.01
C GLY A 20 -8.65 20.18 -12.61
N THR A 21 -9.88 20.61 -12.41
CA THR A 21 -10.65 20.44 -11.16
C THR A 21 -11.60 19.24 -11.18
N THR A 22 -11.69 18.52 -12.31
CA THR A 22 -12.65 17.42 -12.49
C THR A 22 -11.99 16.09 -12.16
N PRO A 23 -12.50 15.33 -11.17
CA PRO A 23 -12.01 13.99 -10.86
C PRO A 23 -12.22 13.01 -12.02
N VAL A 24 -11.29 12.06 -12.17
CA VAL A 24 -11.45 10.93 -13.06
C VAL A 24 -12.72 10.14 -12.73
N LYS A 25 -13.45 9.73 -13.74
CA LYS A 25 -14.57 8.79 -13.60
C LYS A 25 -14.04 7.37 -13.75
N VAL A 26 -14.28 6.52 -12.75
CA VAL A 26 -13.85 5.12 -12.75
C VAL A 26 -15.06 4.20 -12.77
N GLU A 27 -15.17 3.36 -13.79
CA GLU A 27 -16.31 2.50 -14.03
C GLU A 27 -15.86 1.04 -14.20
N LYS A 28 -16.59 0.11 -13.57
CA LYS A 28 -16.50 -1.31 -13.88
C LYS A 28 -17.30 -1.56 -15.15
N VAL A 29 -16.67 -1.99 -16.22
CA VAL A 29 -17.34 -2.40 -17.47
C VAL A 29 -17.83 -3.83 -17.36
N ASP A 30 -16.94 -4.73 -16.95
CA ASP A 30 -17.21 -6.15 -16.69
C ASP A 30 -16.29 -6.69 -15.58
N ASP A 31 -16.18 -8.00 -15.42
CA ASP A 31 -15.37 -8.61 -14.35
C ASP A 31 -13.86 -8.51 -14.60
N LEU A 32 -13.44 -8.23 -15.82
CA LEU A 32 -12.04 -8.13 -16.22
C LEU A 32 -11.63 -6.74 -16.67
N THR A 33 -12.62 -5.80 -16.81
CA THR A 33 -12.40 -4.51 -17.44
C THR A 33 -12.80 -3.35 -16.52
N VAL A 34 -11.85 -2.45 -16.28
CA VAL A 34 -12.08 -1.17 -15.60
C VAL A 34 -11.78 -0.03 -16.56
N LYS A 35 -12.67 0.96 -16.64
CA LYS A 35 -12.53 2.14 -17.48
C LYS A 35 -12.25 3.37 -16.64
N PHE A 36 -11.20 4.11 -17.02
CA PHE A 36 -10.88 5.43 -16.52
C PHE A 36 -11.23 6.47 -17.59
N SER A 37 -12.06 7.45 -17.27
CA SER A 37 -12.47 8.52 -18.18
C SER A 37 -12.10 9.87 -17.58
N PHE A 38 -11.30 10.64 -18.33
CA PHE A 38 -10.92 12.00 -17.98
C PHE A 38 -11.76 12.99 -18.77
N ALA A 39 -11.99 14.20 -18.23
CA ALA A 39 -12.73 15.25 -18.92
C ALA A 39 -11.96 15.78 -20.15
N ASP A 40 -10.64 15.86 -20.04
CA ASP A 40 -9.74 16.28 -21.12
C ASP A 40 -8.71 15.19 -21.42
N SER A 41 -7.96 15.35 -22.51
CA SER A 41 -6.87 14.43 -22.88
C SER A 41 -5.80 14.41 -21.79
N TYR A 42 -5.44 13.22 -21.30
CA TYR A 42 -4.42 13.00 -20.29
C TYR A 42 -3.39 11.97 -20.78
N GLY A 43 -2.40 12.45 -21.56
CA GLY A 43 -1.41 11.60 -22.22
C GLY A 43 -0.46 10.88 -21.24
N ASP A 44 -0.22 11.45 -20.06
CA ASP A 44 0.74 10.93 -19.09
C ASP A 44 0.17 9.86 -18.15
N PHE A 45 -1.12 9.49 -18.29
CA PHE A 45 -1.79 8.59 -17.34
C PHE A 45 -1.09 7.24 -17.16
N LEU A 46 -0.58 6.64 -18.23
CA LEU A 46 0.16 5.37 -18.16
C LEU A 46 1.50 5.53 -17.46
N ALA A 47 2.20 6.64 -17.68
CA ALA A 47 3.44 6.95 -16.97
C ALA A 47 3.18 7.17 -15.47
N GLU A 48 2.09 7.83 -15.12
CA GLU A 48 1.66 8.00 -13.72
C GLU A 48 1.30 6.67 -13.05
N LEU A 49 0.65 5.75 -13.77
CA LEU A 49 0.41 4.39 -13.26
C LEU A 49 1.70 3.59 -13.05
N ALA A 50 2.75 3.87 -13.82
CA ALA A 50 4.06 3.25 -13.65
C ALA A 50 4.87 3.84 -12.48
N SER A 51 4.40 4.91 -11.86
CA SER A 51 5.03 5.50 -10.66
C SER A 51 4.71 4.68 -9.39
N PRO A 52 5.47 4.85 -8.28
CA PRO A 52 5.16 4.20 -7.00
C PRO A 52 3.73 4.46 -6.50
N LEU A 53 3.16 5.63 -6.80
CA LEU A 53 1.78 5.98 -6.44
C LEU A 53 0.74 5.45 -7.43
N GLY A 54 1.14 4.87 -8.55
CA GLY A 54 0.27 4.18 -9.50
C GLY A 54 -0.40 2.91 -8.93
N GLN A 55 0.02 2.45 -7.76
CA GLN A 55 -0.64 1.35 -7.03
C GLN A 55 -2.02 1.75 -6.44
N ASN A 56 -2.34 3.03 -6.33
CA ASN A 56 -3.59 3.50 -5.71
C ASN A 56 -4.86 2.81 -6.21
N PRO A 57 -5.03 2.48 -7.51
CA PRO A 57 -6.19 1.76 -8.00
C PRO A 57 -6.41 0.37 -7.37
N VAL A 58 -5.33 -0.31 -6.96
CA VAL A 58 -5.36 -1.69 -6.45
C VAL A 58 -4.96 -1.81 -4.98
N LEU A 59 -4.64 -0.69 -4.32
CA LEU A 59 -4.08 -0.66 -2.96
C LEU A 59 -5.04 -1.23 -1.91
N TYR A 60 -6.35 -0.97 -2.05
CA TYR A 60 -7.35 -1.31 -1.05
C TYR A 60 -8.17 -2.53 -1.47
N ALA A 61 -7.84 -3.68 -0.92
CA ALA A 61 -8.59 -4.92 -1.12
C ALA A 61 -10.00 -4.80 -0.51
N LYS A 62 -11.04 -4.63 -1.34
CA LYS A 62 -12.41 -4.34 -0.88
C LYS A 62 -12.94 -5.39 0.08
N HIS A 63 -12.70 -6.69 -0.19
CA HIS A 63 -13.17 -7.79 0.66
C HIS A 63 -12.65 -7.72 2.10
N TYR A 64 -11.48 -7.10 2.31
CA TYR A 64 -10.91 -6.87 3.63
C TYR A 64 -11.23 -5.47 4.16
N CYS A 65 -11.01 -4.44 3.36
CA CYS A 65 -11.06 -3.05 3.81
C CYS A 65 -12.48 -2.52 4.04
N ALA A 66 -13.49 -3.11 3.38
CA ALA A 66 -14.88 -2.67 3.52
C ALA A 66 -15.41 -2.74 4.96
N GLN A 67 -14.93 -3.69 5.75
CA GLN A 67 -15.34 -3.83 7.17
C GLN A 67 -14.97 -2.62 8.04
N PHE A 68 -14.02 -1.79 7.61
CA PHE A 68 -13.56 -0.59 8.30
C PHE A 68 -14.18 0.71 7.75
N MET A 69 -15.25 0.60 6.98
CA MET A 69 -15.94 1.75 6.39
C MET A 69 -17.41 1.81 6.79
N PRO A 70 -17.92 2.99 7.19
CA PRO A 70 -19.34 3.16 7.57
C PRO A 70 -20.31 2.73 6.47
N LYS A 71 -19.93 2.94 5.19
CA LYS A 71 -20.74 2.57 4.02
C LYS A 71 -21.07 1.08 3.96
N TYR A 72 -20.19 0.22 4.47
CA TYR A 72 -20.29 -1.23 4.34
C TYR A 72 -20.48 -1.95 5.68
N ASN A 73 -20.13 -1.30 6.79
CA ASN A 73 -20.24 -1.86 8.12
C ASN A 73 -21.11 -0.99 9.02
N PRO A 74 -22.37 -1.40 9.28
CA PRO A 74 -23.26 -0.66 10.19
C PRO A 74 -22.82 -0.70 11.67
N LYS A 75 -21.88 -1.59 12.03
CA LYS A 75 -21.32 -1.72 13.39
C LYS A 75 -19.93 -1.07 13.50
N ILE A 76 -19.61 -0.11 12.66
CA ILE A 76 -18.29 0.53 12.65
C ILE A 76 -17.93 1.19 13.97
N ASP A 77 -18.92 1.77 14.66
CA ASP A 77 -18.72 2.44 15.95
C ASP A 77 -18.26 1.47 17.05
N ASP A 78 -18.68 0.22 16.99
CA ASP A 78 -18.24 -0.82 17.94
C ASP A 78 -16.75 -1.14 17.69
N LEU A 79 -16.35 -1.28 16.44
CA LEU A 79 -14.94 -1.49 16.07
C LEU A 79 -14.05 -0.29 16.43
N ILE A 80 -14.54 0.94 16.26
CA ILE A 80 -13.81 2.16 16.65
C ILE A 80 -13.55 2.13 18.16
N LYS A 81 -14.55 1.79 18.97
CA LYS A 81 -14.42 1.68 20.43
C LYS A 81 -13.45 0.56 20.83
N GLU A 82 -13.62 -0.63 20.27
CA GLU A 82 -12.79 -1.81 20.53
C GLU A 82 -11.31 -1.54 20.24
N THR A 83 -11.02 -0.93 19.09
CA THR A 83 -9.67 -0.63 18.64
C THR A 83 -9.09 0.67 19.22
N LYS A 84 -9.91 1.43 19.95
CA LYS A 84 -9.57 2.77 20.49
C LYS A 84 -9.14 3.74 19.39
N ALA A 85 -9.66 3.58 18.19
CA ALA A 85 -9.44 4.52 17.09
C ALA A 85 -10.20 5.83 17.34
N THR A 86 -9.72 6.94 16.79
CA THR A 86 -10.37 8.23 16.95
C THR A 86 -11.68 8.32 16.14
N ASP A 87 -11.64 7.74 14.95
CA ASP A 87 -12.75 7.70 14.01
C ASP A 87 -12.55 6.56 13.00
N TRP A 88 -13.49 6.39 12.06
CA TRP A 88 -13.38 5.35 11.04
C TRP A 88 -12.21 5.57 10.08
N LYS A 89 -11.76 6.80 9.84
CA LYS A 89 -10.63 7.11 8.95
C LYS A 89 -9.33 6.64 9.58
N SER A 90 -9.10 6.95 10.84
CA SER A 90 -7.94 6.48 11.59
C SER A 90 -7.94 4.95 11.73
N LEU A 91 -9.13 4.34 11.96
CA LEU A 91 -9.28 2.88 11.96
C LEU A 91 -8.93 2.28 10.59
N PHE A 92 -9.47 2.83 9.52
CA PHE A 92 -9.18 2.38 8.16
C PHE A 92 -7.70 2.52 7.82
N GLN A 93 -7.08 3.65 8.13
CA GLN A 93 -5.65 3.86 7.93
C GLN A 93 -4.82 2.88 8.74
N GLY A 94 -5.18 2.62 9.97
CA GLY A 94 -4.49 1.65 10.84
C GLY A 94 -4.63 0.18 10.39
N LYS A 95 -5.65 -0.17 9.62
CA LYS A 95 -5.92 -1.55 9.16
C LYS A 95 -5.59 -1.78 7.69
N CYS A 96 -5.89 -0.81 6.83
CA CYS A 96 -5.68 -0.92 5.38
C CYS A 96 -4.45 -0.14 4.91
N GLY A 97 -4.17 1.00 5.53
CA GLY A 97 -3.01 1.83 5.20
C GLY A 97 -3.00 2.36 3.78
N ASP A 98 -1.98 3.13 3.46
CA ASP A 98 -1.55 3.47 2.12
C ASP A 98 -0.03 3.24 1.99
N LEU A 99 0.59 3.72 0.90
CA LEU A 99 2.00 3.45 0.62
C LEU A 99 2.97 3.96 1.69
N GLU A 100 2.63 5.04 2.38
CA GLU A 100 3.52 5.74 3.32
C GLU A 100 3.13 5.51 4.78
N ILE A 101 1.98 4.89 5.04
CA ILE A 101 1.49 4.69 6.41
C ILE A 101 2.06 3.41 7.00
N PRO A 102 2.56 3.45 8.25
CA PRO A 102 3.12 2.28 8.94
C PRO A 102 2.19 1.06 9.00
N ALA A 103 0.89 1.26 8.87
CA ALA A 103 -0.09 0.17 8.83
C ALA A 103 0.16 -0.83 7.70
N ARG A 104 0.76 -0.42 6.59
CA ARG A 104 1.19 -1.34 5.51
C ARG A 104 2.17 -2.39 6.03
N TRP A 105 3.03 -1.99 6.93
CA TRP A 105 4.09 -2.83 7.50
C TRP A 105 3.72 -3.40 8.87
N GLY A 106 2.66 -2.85 9.50
CA GLY A 106 2.21 -3.21 10.85
C GLY A 106 1.07 -4.22 10.89
N ASN A 107 0.37 -4.46 9.78
CA ASN A 107 -0.81 -5.33 9.76
C ASN A 107 -0.60 -6.56 8.86
N THR A 108 -0.26 -7.68 9.46
CA THR A 108 -0.04 -8.96 8.76
C THR A 108 -1.32 -9.56 8.15
N ALA A 109 -2.49 -9.14 8.61
CA ALA A 109 -3.77 -9.61 8.08
C ALA A 109 -4.22 -8.86 6.81
N ARG A 110 -3.53 -7.77 6.44
CA ARG A 110 -3.87 -6.98 5.28
C ARG A 110 -3.51 -7.73 3.99
N PRO A 111 -4.47 -8.03 3.09
CA PRO A 111 -4.17 -8.60 1.78
C PRO A 111 -3.37 -7.62 0.93
N THR A 112 -2.41 -8.13 0.18
CA THR A 112 -1.57 -7.32 -0.71
C THR A 112 -1.29 -8.05 -2.02
N LEU A 113 -1.08 -7.27 -3.09
CA LEU A 113 -0.54 -7.74 -4.37
C LEU A 113 0.98 -7.55 -4.46
N ASP A 114 1.61 -7.14 -3.37
CA ASP A 114 3.07 -6.96 -3.30
C ASP A 114 3.80 -8.31 -3.43
N PRO A 115 5.03 -8.33 -3.91
CA PRO A 115 5.82 -9.56 -4.06
C PRO A 115 6.16 -10.23 -2.72
N TRP A 116 6.17 -9.47 -1.62
CA TRP A 116 6.40 -10.00 -0.27
C TRP A 116 5.26 -9.63 0.67
N VAL A 117 4.97 -10.52 1.63
CA VAL A 117 4.01 -10.34 2.71
C VAL A 117 4.71 -10.20 4.05
N VAL A 118 4.20 -9.32 4.91
CA VAL A 118 4.78 -9.07 6.23
C VAL A 118 4.51 -10.25 7.16
N LYS A 119 5.56 -10.75 7.80
CA LYS A 119 5.53 -11.82 8.82
C LYS A 119 5.84 -11.31 10.21
N GLU A 120 6.93 -10.56 10.38
CA GLU A 120 7.22 -9.83 11.61
C GLU A 120 6.92 -8.37 11.36
N PRO A 121 5.82 -7.83 11.94
CA PRO A 121 5.35 -6.50 11.59
C PRO A 121 6.10 -5.38 12.32
N TYR A 122 6.01 -4.17 11.77
CA TYR A 122 6.44 -2.94 12.45
C TYR A 122 5.40 -2.54 13.52
N VAL A 123 5.56 -3.06 14.72
CA VAL A 123 4.72 -2.74 15.88
C VAL A 123 5.60 -2.51 17.10
N GLY A 124 5.12 -1.73 18.04
CA GLY A 124 5.75 -1.28 19.30
C GLY A 124 7.09 -1.92 19.67
N GLY A 125 8.19 -1.15 19.51
CA GLY A 125 9.54 -1.62 19.86
C GLY A 125 10.17 -2.62 18.89
N ALA A 126 9.58 -2.83 17.71
CA ALA A 126 10.18 -3.68 16.69
C ALA A 126 11.57 -3.16 16.28
N THR A 127 12.55 -4.06 16.22
CA THR A 127 13.91 -3.77 15.78
C THR A 127 14.15 -4.12 14.31
N ARG A 128 13.21 -4.82 13.69
CA ARG A 128 13.21 -5.21 12.28
C ARG A 128 11.80 -5.45 11.78
N VAL A 129 11.64 -5.46 10.46
CA VAL A 129 10.48 -6.02 9.76
C VAL A 129 10.96 -7.21 8.96
N VAL A 130 10.24 -8.33 9.03
CA VAL A 130 10.53 -9.52 8.21
C VAL A 130 9.37 -9.73 7.24
N MET A 131 9.72 -9.93 5.98
CA MET A 131 8.77 -10.21 4.91
C MET A 131 9.18 -11.51 4.22
N GLU A 132 8.17 -12.32 3.87
CA GLU A 132 8.36 -13.56 3.11
C GLU A 132 7.73 -13.42 1.72
N ARG A 133 8.24 -14.20 0.77
CA ARG A 133 7.70 -14.25 -0.58
C ARG A 133 6.20 -14.52 -0.57
N ASN A 134 5.46 -13.70 -1.33
CA ASN A 134 4.03 -13.88 -1.52
C ASN A 134 3.75 -15.05 -2.48
N PRO A 135 3.17 -16.18 -2.03
CA PRO A 135 2.90 -17.32 -2.90
C PRO A 135 1.82 -17.03 -3.96
N TYR A 136 1.10 -15.92 -3.82
CA TYR A 136 0.06 -15.48 -4.76
C TYR A 136 0.51 -14.29 -5.61
N PHE A 137 1.82 -13.98 -5.64
CA PHE A 137 2.31 -12.91 -6.49
C PHE A 137 2.08 -13.28 -7.98
N TRP A 138 1.54 -12.34 -8.73
CA TRP A 138 1.01 -12.58 -10.07
C TRP A 138 2.07 -12.67 -11.18
N GLN A 139 3.27 -12.15 -10.93
CA GLN A 139 4.30 -12.03 -11.96
C GLN A 139 5.15 -13.29 -12.04
N VAL A 140 5.43 -13.71 -13.27
CA VAL A 140 6.33 -14.80 -13.62
C VAL A 140 7.43 -14.31 -14.56
N ASP A 141 8.56 -15.00 -14.59
CA ASP A 141 9.62 -14.77 -15.57
C ASP A 141 9.28 -15.42 -16.92
N PRO A 142 10.08 -15.18 -18.00
CA PRO A 142 9.86 -15.82 -19.29
C PRO A 142 9.94 -17.36 -19.29
N ALA A 143 10.55 -17.97 -18.27
CA ALA A 143 10.62 -19.43 -18.09
C ALA A 143 9.44 -19.99 -17.29
N GLY A 144 8.52 -19.14 -16.82
CA GLY A 144 7.36 -19.52 -16.03
C GLY A 144 7.62 -19.61 -14.53
N ASN A 145 8.78 -19.24 -14.03
CA ASN A 145 9.06 -19.26 -12.60
C ASN A 145 8.40 -18.05 -11.92
N GLN A 146 7.72 -18.30 -10.80
CA GLN A 146 7.06 -17.22 -10.04
C GLN A 146 8.08 -16.31 -9.35
N LEU A 147 7.88 -15.01 -9.51
CA LEU A 147 8.64 -13.99 -8.80
C LEU A 147 8.03 -13.71 -7.40
N PRO A 148 8.79 -13.12 -6.46
CA PRO A 148 10.22 -12.81 -6.52
C PRO A 148 11.08 -14.05 -6.30
N TYR A 149 12.36 -14.02 -6.71
CA TYR A 149 13.31 -15.11 -6.45
C TYR A 149 13.81 -15.14 -5.01
N ILE A 150 13.84 -13.96 -4.35
CA ILE A 150 14.28 -13.81 -2.96
C ILE A 150 13.15 -14.26 -2.05
N ASP A 151 13.39 -15.27 -1.20
CA ASP A 151 12.37 -15.83 -0.33
C ASP A 151 12.04 -14.94 0.87
N GLN A 152 13.01 -14.19 1.39
CA GLN A 152 12.82 -13.39 2.59
C GLN A 152 13.56 -12.06 2.47
N LEU A 153 12.91 -10.99 2.94
CA LEU A 153 13.52 -9.68 3.16
C LEU A 153 13.50 -9.36 4.65
N ILE A 154 14.62 -8.93 5.17
CA ILE A 154 14.77 -8.47 6.55
C ILE A 154 15.17 -7.00 6.49
N ALA A 155 14.30 -6.12 6.98
CA ALA A 155 14.55 -4.68 7.06
C ALA A 155 14.84 -4.32 8.53
N PRO A 156 16.10 -4.17 8.95
CA PRO A 156 16.44 -3.69 10.28
C PRO A 156 15.99 -2.22 10.42
N ILE A 157 15.61 -1.83 11.64
CA ILE A 157 15.20 -0.47 11.95
C ILE A 157 16.40 0.21 12.61
N ALA A 158 17.06 1.10 11.86
CA ALA A 158 18.14 1.92 12.38
C ALA A 158 17.61 3.02 13.31
N GLN A 159 18.36 3.39 14.33
CA GLN A 159 18.01 4.48 15.24
C GLN A 159 18.29 5.85 14.63
N ASP A 160 19.33 5.93 13.81
CA ASP A 160 19.77 7.13 13.11
C ASP A 160 20.53 6.76 11.81
N VAL A 161 20.89 7.80 11.03
CA VAL A 161 21.57 7.62 9.75
C VAL A 161 23.00 7.13 9.95
N GLU A 162 23.68 7.57 11.00
CA GLU A 162 25.07 7.17 11.32
C GLU A 162 25.15 5.68 11.59
N SER A 163 24.23 5.13 12.39
CA SER A 163 24.18 3.67 12.65
C SER A 163 23.87 2.87 11.39
N LEU A 164 23.02 3.38 10.51
CA LEU A 164 22.72 2.78 9.22
C LEU A 164 23.97 2.71 8.33
N ILE A 165 24.74 3.79 8.25
CA ILE A 165 25.98 3.85 7.47
C ILE A 165 27.02 2.88 8.03
N LEU A 166 27.19 2.82 9.36
CA LEU A 166 28.10 1.89 10.01
C LEU A 166 27.72 0.43 9.75
N ASP A 167 26.44 0.10 9.76
CA ASP A 167 25.95 -1.25 9.46
C ASP A 167 26.18 -1.60 7.98
N ALA A 168 26.02 -0.64 7.07
CA ALA A 168 26.31 -0.85 5.65
C ALA A 168 27.82 -1.07 5.41
N ILE A 169 28.71 -0.23 6.00
CA ILE A 169 30.17 -0.39 5.93
C ILE A 169 30.61 -1.69 6.57
N GLY A 170 29.97 -2.09 7.68
CA GLY A 170 30.24 -3.32 8.40
C GLY A 170 29.75 -4.60 7.71
N GLY A 171 29.14 -4.48 6.51
CA GLY A 171 28.65 -5.62 5.73
C GLY A 171 27.43 -6.32 6.34
N LYS A 172 26.65 -5.63 7.18
CA LYS A 172 25.42 -6.17 7.77
C LYS A 172 24.18 -5.92 6.91
N ILE A 173 24.30 -5.10 5.85
CA ILE A 173 23.24 -4.73 4.94
C ILE A 173 23.64 -5.14 3.53
N ASP A 174 22.82 -5.97 2.90
CA ASP A 174 23.05 -6.44 1.52
C ASP A 174 22.60 -5.40 0.47
N PHE A 175 21.61 -4.56 0.82
CA PHE A 175 21.02 -3.60 -0.10
C PHE A 175 20.55 -2.34 0.62
N GLN A 176 21.03 -1.19 0.18
CA GLN A 176 20.64 0.14 0.67
C GLN A 176 20.58 1.13 -0.50
N VAL A 177 19.53 1.96 -0.56
CA VAL A 177 19.32 2.93 -1.67
C VAL A 177 19.16 4.38 -1.22
N ARG A 178 19.05 4.65 0.07
CA ARG A 178 18.85 6.00 0.61
C ARG A 178 19.81 6.25 1.78
N HIS A 179 20.10 7.52 2.04
CA HIS A 179 20.90 7.97 3.20
C HIS A 179 22.31 7.37 3.23
N LEU A 180 22.98 7.34 2.08
CA LEU A 180 24.38 6.89 1.92
C LEU A 180 25.32 8.03 1.47
N ASP A 181 24.91 9.29 1.60
CA ASP A 181 25.63 10.52 1.22
C ASP A 181 26.56 11.01 2.32
#